data_a3d2be4b7d43c386fe4a4e0e65388c31
#
_entry.id   a3d2be4b7d43c386fe4a4e0e65388c31
#
_cell.length_a   1.000
_cell.length_b   1.000
_cell.length_c   1.000
_cell.angle_alpha   90.00
_cell.angle_beta   90.00
_cell.angle_gamma   90.00
#
_symmetry.space_group_name_H-M   'P 1'
#
loop_
_entity.id
_entity.type
_entity.pdbx_description
1 polymer ?
#
loop_
_entity_poly.entity_id
_entity_poly.type
_entity_poly.pdbx_seq_one_letter_code
_entity_poly.pdbx_strand_id
1 'polypeptide(L)'
;MRTAIVILNWNTRDFLERFLPGLIRSVKSIEGAEVIVADNASTDGSVKLMEEKFPEVRTIAFEKNHGFTGGYNKAFEEIVTKAGSDAPEYFVLINSDIEVSDGWLEPMIGWMDSHPECGACAPKLHSWYKRDTFEYAGAAGGLIDCFGYPFCRGRILGKVEKDMGQYDHMNPEVFWASGACLMVRSRVFADLGGLDERFFAHMEEIDLCWRMQLAGYTICIIPDSTIYHVGGGTLPATSPFKLFLNYRNDLLMLDNNLAKTYALLVYNQFSPHEDIAAEKGIHAAEKTIRTRMLMDGLSAMVYLLTFKFESFKAVLNAHREYRKMRKGINKETVMTFLKNSKGIEIKHIYGRWIVLQSLLHRKEIFAGIHENDFFKF
;
A
#
# COMPACT_ATOMS: atom_id res chain seq x y z
N MET A 1 25.19 1.90 -5.61
CA MET A 1 24.07 1.04 -5.13
C MET A 1 22.94 1.10 -6.14
N ARG A 2 22.36 -0.07 -6.50
CA ARG A 2 21.27 -0.13 -7.47
C ARG A 2 19.90 -0.31 -6.79
N THR A 3 19.86 -1.15 -5.76
CA THR A 3 18.65 -1.46 -5.01
C THR A 3 18.90 -1.29 -3.52
N ALA A 4 18.17 -0.39 -2.87
CA ALA A 4 18.20 -0.21 -1.43
C ALA A 4 17.00 -0.93 -0.79
N ILE A 5 17.28 -1.97 -0.02
CA ILE A 5 16.28 -2.72 0.75
C ILE A 5 16.23 -2.12 2.15
N VAL A 6 15.15 -1.41 2.47
CA VAL A 6 15.05 -0.62 3.69
C VAL A 6 14.03 -1.22 4.64
N ILE A 7 14.50 -1.62 5.82
CA ILE A 7 13.64 -2.01 6.94
C ILE A 7 13.42 -0.77 7.80
N LEU A 8 12.16 -0.33 7.95
CA LEU A 8 11.80 0.67 8.94
C LEU A 8 11.49 -0.04 10.26
N ASN A 9 12.38 0.12 11.23
CA ASN A 9 12.28 -0.52 12.55
C ASN A 9 11.70 0.43 13.60
N TRP A 10 10.74 -0.05 14.38
CA TRP A 10 10.29 0.63 15.61
C TRP A 10 9.85 -0.39 16.65
N ASN A 11 10.71 -0.59 17.66
CA ASN A 11 10.49 -1.52 18.76
C ASN A 11 10.19 -2.96 18.28
N THR A 12 10.94 -3.44 17.28
CA THR A 12 10.83 -4.81 16.75
C THR A 12 12.17 -5.55 16.78
N ARG A 13 12.95 -5.36 17.87
CA ARG A 13 14.27 -5.96 18.07
C ARG A 13 14.29 -7.46 17.80
N ASP A 14 13.32 -8.20 18.34
CA ASP A 14 13.28 -9.66 18.22
C ASP A 14 13.03 -10.13 16.79
N PHE A 15 12.27 -9.37 16.00
CA PHE A 15 12.09 -9.64 14.57
C PHE A 15 13.36 -9.34 13.77
N LEU A 16 14.06 -8.23 14.05
CA LEU A 16 15.37 -7.97 13.44
C LEU A 16 16.34 -9.11 13.72
N GLU A 17 16.50 -9.51 14.98
CA GLU A 17 17.40 -10.59 15.38
C GLU A 17 17.07 -11.91 14.65
N ARG A 18 15.79 -12.16 14.40
CA ARG A 18 15.30 -13.39 13.77
C ARG A 18 15.41 -13.39 12.26
N PHE A 19 14.97 -12.33 11.58
CA PHE A 19 14.76 -12.34 10.13
C PHE A 19 15.86 -11.62 9.33
N LEU A 20 16.53 -10.63 9.91
CA LEU A 20 17.59 -9.88 9.25
C LEU A 20 18.73 -10.77 8.71
N PRO A 21 19.22 -11.82 9.43
CA PRO A 21 20.26 -12.70 8.90
C PRO A 21 19.86 -13.41 7.60
N GLY A 22 18.59 -13.81 7.47
CA GLY A 22 18.04 -14.41 6.25
C GLY A 22 18.02 -13.42 5.10
N LEU A 23 17.55 -12.21 5.35
CA LEU A 23 17.49 -11.14 4.37
C LEU A 23 18.89 -10.76 3.85
N ILE A 24 19.87 -10.58 4.75
CA ILE A 24 21.26 -10.28 4.36
C ILE A 24 21.83 -11.37 3.45
N ARG A 25 21.62 -12.64 3.82
CA ARG A 25 22.12 -13.77 3.01
C ARG A 25 21.46 -13.82 1.62
N SER A 26 20.16 -13.55 1.53
CA SER A 26 19.39 -13.64 0.28
C SER A 26 19.81 -12.61 -0.77
N VAL A 27 20.40 -11.48 -0.34
CA VAL A 27 20.79 -10.40 -1.27
C VAL A 27 22.30 -10.34 -1.51
N LYS A 28 23.10 -11.16 -0.81
CA LYS A 28 24.57 -11.09 -0.85
C LYS A 28 25.17 -11.30 -2.25
N SER A 29 24.53 -12.12 -3.08
CA SER A 29 24.96 -12.41 -4.45
C SER A 29 24.42 -11.41 -5.48
N ILE A 30 23.55 -10.50 -5.08
CA ILE A 30 22.89 -9.56 -6.00
C ILE A 30 23.73 -8.28 -6.08
N GLU A 31 24.34 -8.06 -7.23
CA GLU A 31 25.19 -6.90 -7.44
C GLU A 31 24.42 -5.58 -7.24
N GLY A 32 24.96 -4.72 -6.41
CA GLY A 32 24.39 -3.40 -6.13
C GLY A 32 23.17 -3.41 -5.19
N ALA A 33 22.76 -4.57 -4.61
CA ALA A 33 21.75 -4.63 -3.59
C ALA A 33 22.34 -4.40 -2.19
N GLU A 34 21.71 -3.55 -1.39
CA GLU A 34 22.14 -3.21 -0.01
C GLU A 34 20.95 -3.24 0.95
N VAL A 35 21.13 -3.90 2.09
CA VAL A 35 20.15 -3.89 3.20
C VAL A 35 20.47 -2.74 4.14
N ILE A 36 19.47 -1.93 4.45
CA ILE A 36 19.59 -0.77 5.33
C ILE A 36 18.49 -0.87 6.41
N VAL A 37 18.85 -0.63 7.67
CA VAL A 37 17.88 -0.54 8.77
C VAL A 37 17.72 0.93 9.15
N ALA A 38 16.51 1.47 8.98
CA ALA A 38 16.12 2.79 9.47
C ALA A 38 15.39 2.63 10.80
N ASP A 39 16.05 2.98 11.89
CA ASP A 39 15.47 2.91 13.25
C ASP A 39 14.69 4.19 13.56
N ASN A 40 13.40 4.03 13.81
CA ASN A 40 12.44 5.10 14.02
C ASN A 40 12.31 5.49 15.52
N ALA A 41 13.45 5.70 16.19
CA ALA A 41 13.57 6.00 17.60
C ALA A 41 13.07 4.84 18.50
N SER A 42 13.59 3.64 18.29
CA SER A 42 13.29 2.49 19.15
C SER A 42 13.89 2.62 20.55
N THR A 43 13.19 2.06 21.53
CA THR A 43 13.60 2.05 22.95
C THR A 43 13.84 0.63 23.49
N ASP A 44 13.72 -0.39 22.64
CA ASP A 44 13.81 -1.81 22.99
C ASP A 44 15.23 -2.40 22.85
N GLY A 45 16.24 -1.56 22.54
CA GLY A 45 17.61 -1.98 22.30
C GLY A 45 17.90 -2.42 20.87
N SER A 46 16.99 -2.11 19.90
CA SER A 46 17.20 -2.41 18.48
C SER A 46 18.50 -1.81 17.94
N VAL A 47 18.80 -0.54 18.23
CA VAL A 47 20.03 0.13 17.76
C VAL A 47 21.26 -0.58 18.30
N LYS A 48 21.27 -0.92 19.59
CA LYS A 48 22.37 -1.66 20.21
C LYS A 48 22.55 -3.05 19.58
N LEU A 49 21.46 -3.74 19.27
CA LEU A 49 21.50 -5.01 18.53
C LEU A 49 22.21 -4.85 17.18
N MET A 50 21.89 -3.78 16.42
CA MET A 50 22.53 -3.51 15.12
C MET A 50 24.03 -3.28 15.28
N GLU A 51 24.45 -2.47 16.24
CA GLU A 51 25.86 -2.18 16.51
C GLU A 51 26.66 -3.43 16.92
N GLU A 52 26.08 -4.31 17.76
CA GLU A 52 26.76 -5.48 18.31
C GLU A 52 26.75 -6.70 17.39
N LYS A 53 25.63 -6.95 16.67
CA LYS A 53 25.46 -8.19 15.89
C LYS A 53 25.49 -8.00 14.37
N PHE A 54 25.20 -6.80 13.88
CA PHE A 54 25.11 -6.50 12.44
C PHE A 54 25.87 -5.23 12.07
N PRO A 55 27.15 -5.05 12.49
CA PRO A 55 27.91 -3.82 12.25
C PRO A 55 28.15 -3.56 10.75
N GLU A 56 28.02 -4.57 9.90
CA GLU A 56 28.13 -4.46 8.44
C GLU A 56 26.87 -3.87 7.78
N VAL A 57 25.73 -3.85 8.49
CA VAL A 57 24.47 -3.31 7.98
C VAL A 57 24.39 -1.82 8.28
N ARG A 58 24.23 -1.03 7.25
CA ARG A 58 24.02 0.41 7.42
C ARG A 58 22.78 0.68 8.25
N THR A 59 22.95 1.38 9.38
CA THR A 59 21.86 1.80 10.24
C THR A 59 21.68 3.31 10.19
N ILE A 60 20.44 3.75 9.99
CA ILE A 60 19.99 5.15 10.07
C ILE A 60 19.14 5.27 11.33
N ALA A 61 19.59 5.98 12.35
CA ALA A 61 18.85 6.16 13.59
C ALA A 61 18.23 7.55 13.67
N PHE A 62 16.90 7.61 13.80
CA PHE A 62 16.16 8.87 13.95
C PHE A 62 16.02 9.24 15.44
N GLU A 63 15.96 10.54 15.71
CA GLU A 63 15.79 11.06 17.08
C GLU A 63 14.36 10.90 17.63
N LYS A 64 13.37 10.76 16.73
CA LYS A 64 11.94 10.59 17.08
C LYS A 64 11.23 9.68 16.10
N ASN A 65 10.12 9.09 16.56
CA ASN A 65 9.25 8.29 15.70
C ASN A 65 8.45 9.18 14.74
N HIS A 66 8.69 9.02 13.44
CA HIS A 66 8.03 9.74 12.35
C HIS A 66 6.79 9.00 11.78
N GLY A 67 6.38 7.89 12.40
CA GLY A 67 5.41 6.97 11.82
C GLY A 67 6.01 6.16 10.67
N PHE A 68 5.19 5.36 10.03
CA PHE A 68 5.60 4.55 8.90
C PHE A 68 5.94 5.43 7.68
N THR A 69 5.03 6.35 7.34
CA THR A 69 5.16 7.22 6.17
C THR A 69 6.36 8.16 6.27
N GLY A 70 6.44 8.93 7.33
CA GLY A 70 7.56 9.87 7.53
C GLY A 70 8.90 9.16 7.75
N GLY A 71 8.89 7.98 8.37
CA GLY A 71 10.09 7.16 8.55
C GLY A 71 10.70 6.73 7.22
N TYR A 72 9.91 6.17 6.31
CA TYR A 72 10.39 5.80 4.98
C TYR A 72 10.79 7.01 4.12
N ASN A 73 10.00 8.08 4.12
CA ASN A 73 10.35 9.29 3.37
C ASN A 73 11.73 9.82 3.79
N LYS A 74 11.98 9.92 5.09
CA LYS A 74 13.26 10.40 5.63
C LYS A 74 14.42 9.44 5.36
N ALA A 75 14.18 8.14 5.48
CA ALA A 75 15.20 7.15 5.17
C ALA A 75 15.63 7.24 3.71
N PHE A 76 14.68 7.35 2.79
CA PHE A 76 14.98 7.45 1.36
C PHE A 76 15.64 8.79 0.99
N GLU A 77 15.20 9.89 1.57
CA GLU A 77 15.84 11.20 1.43
C GLU A 77 17.31 11.15 1.89
N GLU A 78 17.59 10.54 3.03
CA GLU A 78 18.95 10.41 3.55
C GLU A 78 19.82 9.50 2.65
N ILE A 79 19.26 8.40 2.16
CA ILE A 79 19.95 7.49 1.24
C ILE A 79 20.34 8.23 -0.06
N VAL A 80 19.38 8.92 -0.68
CA VAL A 80 19.61 9.69 -1.90
C VAL A 80 20.61 10.81 -1.68
N THR A 81 20.48 11.58 -0.60
CA THR A 81 21.38 12.70 -0.30
C THR A 81 22.81 12.24 -0.11
N LYS A 82 23.04 11.10 0.57
CA LYS A 82 24.38 10.54 0.79
C LYS A 82 24.97 9.91 -0.48
N ALA A 83 24.14 9.32 -1.34
CA ALA A 83 24.59 8.67 -2.56
C ALA A 83 24.85 9.66 -3.70
N GLY A 84 24.21 10.82 -3.73
CA GLY A 84 24.35 11.82 -4.77
C GLY A 84 24.03 11.25 -6.18
N SER A 85 25.00 11.23 -7.10
CA SER A 85 24.82 10.67 -8.44
C SER A 85 24.60 9.16 -8.46
N ASP A 86 24.99 8.45 -7.39
CA ASP A 86 24.88 7.00 -7.27
C ASP A 86 23.63 6.57 -6.49
N ALA A 87 22.61 7.44 -6.48
CA ALA A 87 21.32 7.15 -5.85
C ALA A 87 20.70 5.86 -6.43
N PRO A 88 20.02 5.04 -5.59
CA PRO A 88 19.48 3.77 -6.04
C PRO A 88 18.39 3.95 -7.10
N GLU A 89 18.32 3.02 -8.05
CA GLU A 89 17.25 2.97 -9.05
C GLU A 89 15.94 2.50 -8.42
N TYR A 90 16.06 1.57 -7.45
CA TYR A 90 14.93 0.97 -6.75
C TYR A 90 15.06 1.09 -5.25
N PHE A 91 13.95 1.40 -4.59
CA PHE A 91 13.75 1.19 -3.17
C PHE A 91 12.87 -0.02 -2.93
N VAL A 92 13.18 -0.82 -1.93
CA VAL A 92 12.32 -1.87 -1.41
C VAL A 92 11.96 -1.50 0.03
N LEU A 93 10.70 -1.15 0.26
CA LEU A 93 10.13 -1.10 1.60
C LEU A 93 9.92 -2.54 2.05
N ILE A 94 10.41 -2.91 3.23
CA ILE A 94 10.19 -4.25 3.79
C ILE A 94 10.03 -4.18 5.31
N ASN A 95 9.02 -4.87 5.83
CA ASN A 95 8.79 -4.93 7.27
C ASN A 95 9.83 -5.81 7.97
N SER A 96 10.11 -5.53 9.25
CA SER A 96 11.04 -6.30 10.09
C SER A 96 10.57 -7.73 10.40
N ASP A 97 9.25 -8.00 10.31
CA ASP A 97 8.62 -9.30 10.60
C ASP A 97 8.40 -10.17 9.35
N ILE A 98 9.29 -10.02 8.35
CA ILE A 98 9.27 -10.78 7.10
C ILE A 98 10.42 -11.77 7.02
N GLU A 99 10.08 -13.02 6.66
CA GLU A 99 11.01 -14.02 6.17
C GLU A 99 10.95 -14.06 4.65
N VAL A 100 12.08 -13.90 3.98
CA VAL A 100 12.16 -13.97 2.52
C VAL A 100 12.53 -15.41 2.06
N SER A 101 12.01 -15.82 0.89
CA SER A 101 12.46 -17.04 0.25
C SER A 101 13.77 -16.83 -0.53
N ASP A 102 14.48 -17.90 -0.84
CA ASP A 102 15.64 -17.82 -1.73
C ASP A 102 15.21 -17.33 -3.11
N GLY A 103 15.99 -16.43 -3.71
CA GLY A 103 15.71 -15.88 -5.04
C GLY A 103 14.46 -15.00 -5.12
N TRP A 104 14.02 -14.37 -4.03
CA TRP A 104 12.80 -13.55 -4.01
C TRP A 104 12.97 -12.20 -4.74
N LEU A 105 14.17 -11.64 -4.73
CA LEU A 105 14.41 -10.27 -5.21
C LEU A 105 14.70 -10.22 -6.72
N GLU A 106 15.39 -11.23 -7.26
CA GLU A 106 15.82 -11.25 -8.65
C GLU A 106 14.66 -11.19 -9.66
N PRO A 107 13.53 -11.91 -9.48
CA PRO A 107 12.38 -11.78 -10.38
C PRO A 107 11.77 -10.38 -10.34
N MET A 108 11.77 -9.71 -9.17
CA MET A 108 11.27 -8.35 -9.03
C MET A 108 12.16 -7.35 -9.76
N ILE A 109 13.49 -7.43 -9.60
CA ILE A 109 14.44 -6.59 -10.34
C ILE A 109 14.28 -6.83 -11.83
N GLY A 110 14.28 -8.09 -12.28
CA GLY A 110 14.15 -8.45 -13.71
C GLY A 110 12.85 -7.92 -14.32
N TRP A 111 11.73 -7.98 -13.56
CA TRP A 111 10.48 -7.38 -14.00
C TRP A 111 10.58 -5.87 -14.17
N MET A 112 11.06 -5.19 -13.14
CA MET A 112 11.20 -3.73 -13.17
C MET A 112 12.14 -3.26 -14.29
N ASP A 113 13.20 -4.01 -14.58
CA ASP A 113 14.13 -3.69 -15.69
C ASP A 113 13.48 -3.79 -17.06
N SER A 114 12.63 -4.81 -17.25
CA SER A 114 11.99 -5.09 -18.53
C SER A 114 10.69 -4.32 -18.77
N HIS A 115 10.10 -3.70 -17.71
CA HIS A 115 8.82 -3.01 -17.75
C HIS A 115 8.94 -1.58 -17.20
N PRO A 116 9.43 -0.62 -18.01
CA PRO A 116 9.62 0.76 -17.56
C PRO A 116 8.33 1.46 -17.16
N GLU A 117 7.18 0.98 -17.63
CA GLU A 117 5.84 1.42 -17.25
C GLU A 117 5.42 0.95 -15.85
N CYS A 118 6.10 -0.06 -15.27
CA CYS A 118 5.83 -0.52 -13.92
C CYS A 118 6.45 0.43 -12.89
N GLY A 119 5.63 1.14 -12.14
CA GLY A 119 6.06 2.07 -11.08
C GLY A 119 6.43 1.38 -9.77
N ALA A 120 5.72 0.29 -9.46
CA ALA A 120 5.96 -0.51 -8.27
C ALA A 120 5.56 -1.98 -8.48
N CYS A 121 6.26 -2.89 -7.79
CA CYS A 121 5.88 -4.29 -7.74
C CYS A 121 6.08 -4.89 -6.35
N ALA A 122 5.41 -6.03 -6.10
CA ALA A 122 5.54 -6.77 -4.84
C ALA A 122 5.56 -8.28 -5.09
N PRO A 123 6.10 -9.07 -4.15
CA PRO A 123 6.00 -10.52 -4.18
C PRO A 123 4.60 -11.00 -3.77
N LYS A 124 4.32 -12.28 -3.91
CA LYS A 124 3.21 -12.93 -3.20
C LYS A 124 3.51 -12.95 -1.69
N LEU A 125 2.51 -12.60 -0.89
CA LEU A 125 2.60 -12.62 0.56
C LEU A 125 1.90 -13.85 1.13
N HIS A 126 2.67 -14.71 1.78
CA HIS A 126 2.16 -15.86 2.51
C HIS A 126 2.21 -15.64 4.02
N SER A 127 1.31 -16.31 4.73
CA SER A 127 1.33 -16.33 6.18
C SER A 127 2.57 -17.08 6.68
N TRP A 128 3.33 -16.46 7.59
CA TRP A 128 4.46 -17.14 8.23
C TRP A 128 4.04 -18.36 9.05
N TYR A 129 2.83 -18.33 9.63
CA TYR A 129 2.28 -19.42 10.43
C TYR A 129 1.69 -20.57 9.58
N LYS A 130 1.17 -20.24 8.37
CA LYS A 130 0.55 -21.19 7.45
C LYS A 130 1.08 -20.92 6.04
N ARG A 131 2.24 -21.48 5.75
CA ARG A 131 3.03 -21.17 4.55
C ARG A 131 2.34 -21.47 3.21
N ASP A 132 1.33 -22.33 3.21
CA ASP A 132 0.50 -22.65 2.05
C ASP A 132 -0.73 -21.73 1.90
N THR A 133 -0.83 -20.69 2.72
CA THR A 133 -1.98 -19.78 2.78
C THR A 133 -1.50 -18.34 2.56
N PHE A 134 -2.25 -17.59 1.78
CA PHE A 134 -1.97 -16.17 1.60
C PHE A 134 -2.03 -15.42 2.93
N GLU A 135 -1.32 -14.30 2.98
CA GLU A 135 -1.34 -13.40 4.12
C GLU A 135 -2.39 -12.30 3.93
N TYR A 136 -2.92 -11.79 5.03
CA TYR A 136 -4.00 -10.81 5.04
C TYR A 136 -3.64 -9.47 4.36
N ALA A 137 -2.40 -9.00 4.53
CA ALA A 137 -1.99 -7.64 4.18
C ALA A 137 -1.56 -7.45 2.71
N GLY A 138 -1.90 -8.35 1.79
CA GLY A 138 -1.53 -8.17 0.38
C GLY A 138 -1.76 -9.40 -0.49
N ALA A 139 -1.67 -10.60 0.09
CA ALA A 139 -1.93 -11.87 -0.59
C ALA A 139 -1.25 -11.97 -1.99
N ALA A 140 -2.02 -12.19 -3.06
CA ALA A 140 -1.57 -12.21 -4.45
C ALA A 140 -1.91 -10.90 -5.20
N GLY A 141 -1.92 -9.77 -4.48
CA GLY A 141 -2.14 -8.44 -5.05
C GLY A 141 -3.46 -7.79 -4.72
N GLY A 142 -3.41 -6.50 -4.56
CA GLY A 142 -4.50 -5.69 -4.08
C GLY A 142 -5.42 -5.14 -5.15
N LEU A 143 -6.69 -5.11 -4.85
CA LEU A 143 -7.79 -4.54 -5.62
C LEU A 143 -8.55 -3.56 -4.73
N ILE A 144 -9.37 -2.71 -5.33
CA ILE A 144 -10.22 -1.77 -4.59
C ILE A 144 -11.64 -1.79 -5.17
N ASP A 145 -12.66 -1.61 -4.33
CA ASP A 145 -14.01 -1.49 -4.83
C ASP A 145 -14.44 -0.03 -5.11
N CYS A 146 -15.62 0.14 -5.68
CA CYS A 146 -16.17 1.46 -6.05
C CYS A 146 -16.41 2.42 -4.86
N PHE A 147 -16.30 1.95 -3.62
CA PHE A 147 -16.40 2.76 -2.40
C PHE A 147 -15.06 2.87 -1.66
N GLY A 148 -13.98 2.36 -2.26
CA GLY A 148 -12.65 2.44 -1.69
C GLY A 148 -12.32 1.35 -0.66
N TYR A 149 -13.08 0.25 -0.60
CA TYR A 149 -12.73 -0.87 0.27
C TYR A 149 -11.64 -1.73 -0.37
N PRO A 150 -10.45 -1.85 0.25
CA PRO A 150 -9.38 -2.66 -0.31
C PRO A 150 -9.63 -4.16 -0.04
N PHE A 151 -9.36 -4.96 -1.04
CA PHE A 151 -9.35 -6.42 -0.96
C PHE A 151 -8.22 -6.98 -1.84
N CYS A 152 -7.99 -8.28 -1.86
CA CYS A 152 -6.89 -8.88 -2.64
C CYS A 152 -7.34 -10.11 -3.40
N ARG A 153 -6.62 -10.46 -4.43
CA ARG A 153 -6.59 -11.83 -4.95
C ARG A 153 -6.15 -12.73 -3.81
N GLY A 154 -6.96 -13.73 -3.46
CA GLY A 154 -6.68 -14.62 -2.32
C GLY A 154 -7.08 -14.11 -0.93
N ARG A 155 -7.60 -12.86 -0.82
CA ARG A 155 -8.12 -12.34 0.46
C ARG A 155 -9.29 -11.37 0.28
N ILE A 156 -10.44 -11.70 0.84
CA ILE A 156 -11.62 -10.83 0.87
C ILE A 156 -12.15 -10.74 2.29
N LEU A 157 -12.09 -9.55 2.90
CA LEU A 157 -12.36 -9.33 4.31
C LEU A 157 -11.52 -10.28 5.18
N GLY A 158 -12.16 -11.05 6.05
CA GLY A 158 -11.50 -12.04 6.92
C GLY A 158 -11.27 -13.42 6.29
N LYS A 159 -11.63 -13.62 5.01
CA LYS A 159 -11.43 -14.89 4.31
C LYS A 159 -10.14 -14.85 3.53
N VAL A 160 -9.34 -15.90 3.70
CA VAL A 160 -8.05 -16.08 3.05
C VAL A 160 -8.02 -17.45 2.38
N GLU A 161 -7.49 -17.51 1.16
CA GLU A 161 -7.32 -18.76 0.41
C GLU A 161 -5.96 -19.41 0.66
N LYS A 162 -5.89 -20.70 0.34
CA LYS A 162 -4.61 -21.37 0.10
C LYS A 162 -4.07 -20.97 -1.26
N ASP A 163 -2.75 -20.82 -1.36
CA ASP A 163 -2.10 -20.67 -2.66
C ASP A 163 -1.94 -22.02 -3.33
N MET A 164 -2.64 -22.20 -4.45
CA MET A 164 -2.60 -23.37 -5.32
C MET A 164 -2.05 -23.01 -6.71
N GLY A 165 -1.41 -21.83 -6.83
CA GLY A 165 -0.97 -21.27 -8.12
C GLY A 165 -2.10 -20.66 -8.95
N GLN A 166 -3.30 -20.46 -8.36
CA GLN A 166 -4.49 -19.99 -9.08
C GLN A 166 -4.36 -18.56 -9.64
N TYR A 167 -3.40 -17.78 -9.15
CA TYR A 167 -3.14 -16.42 -9.61
C TYR A 167 -1.85 -16.26 -10.43
N ASP A 168 -1.03 -17.32 -10.56
CA ASP A 168 0.33 -17.24 -11.13
C ASP A 168 0.35 -16.92 -12.63
N HIS A 169 -0.70 -17.30 -13.35
CA HIS A 169 -0.84 -17.08 -14.81
C HIS A 169 -1.81 -15.96 -15.17
N MET A 170 -2.31 -15.22 -14.18
CA MET A 170 -3.16 -14.06 -14.42
C MET A 170 -2.32 -12.84 -14.84
N ASN A 171 -2.96 -11.83 -15.43
CA ASN A 171 -2.32 -10.53 -15.62
C ASN A 171 -1.72 -10.06 -14.28
N PRO A 172 -0.41 -9.79 -14.21
CA PRO A 172 0.26 -9.39 -12.98
C PRO A 172 -0.20 -8.02 -12.48
N GLU A 173 -0.81 -7.19 -13.32
CA GLU A 173 -1.29 -5.87 -12.93
C GLU A 173 -2.37 -5.97 -11.83
N VAL A 174 -2.26 -5.08 -10.85
CA VAL A 174 -3.18 -4.95 -9.70
C VAL A 174 -3.43 -3.47 -9.40
N PHE A 175 -4.39 -3.17 -8.52
CA PHE A 175 -4.62 -1.78 -8.13
C PHE A 175 -3.58 -1.28 -7.14
N TRP A 176 -3.18 -2.11 -6.18
CA TRP A 176 -2.17 -1.79 -5.17
C TRP A 176 -1.34 -3.00 -4.77
N ALA A 177 -0.15 -2.75 -4.27
CA ALA A 177 0.77 -3.73 -3.73
C ALA A 177 1.09 -3.39 -2.27
N SER A 178 1.36 -4.42 -1.45
CA SER A 178 1.47 -4.27 0.00
C SER A 178 2.73 -3.53 0.43
N GLY A 179 2.58 -2.57 1.35
CA GLY A 179 3.71 -1.92 2.02
C GLY A 179 4.54 -2.84 2.92
N ALA A 180 4.07 -4.07 3.18
CA ALA A 180 4.86 -5.07 3.90
C ALA A 180 6.13 -5.47 3.14
N CYS A 181 6.05 -5.55 1.78
CA CYS A 181 7.20 -5.64 0.88
C CYS A 181 6.83 -5.02 -0.46
N LEU A 182 7.37 -3.84 -0.75
CA LEU A 182 7.04 -3.05 -1.93
C LEU A 182 8.32 -2.53 -2.60
N MET A 183 8.60 -2.97 -3.81
CA MET A 183 9.65 -2.37 -4.64
C MET A 183 9.08 -1.22 -5.45
N VAL A 184 9.73 -0.06 -5.42
CA VAL A 184 9.32 1.15 -6.15
C VAL A 184 10.50 1.72 -6.94
N ARG A 185 10.22 2.35 -8.09
CA ARG A 185 11.21 3.18 -8.77
C ARG A 185 11.49 4.43 -7.93
N SER A 186 12.75 4.66 -7.59
CA SER A 186 13.15 5.80 -6.76
C SER A 186 12.69 7.12 -7.34
N ARG A 187 12.85 7.30 -8.67
CA ARG A 187 12.41 8.51 -9.37
C ARG A 187 10.90 8.70 -9.29
N VAL A 188 10.11 7.64 -9.54
CA VAL A 188 8.64 7.72 -9.48
C VAL A 188 8.16 8.05 -8.06
N PHE A 189 8.79 7.42 -7.05
CA PHE A 189 8.52 7.72 -5.65
C PHE A 189 8.78 9.21 -5.33
N ALA A 190 9.92 9.74 -5.76
CA ALA A 190 10.30 11.14 -5.54
C ALA A 190 9.39 12.12 -6.30
N ASP A 191 9.13 11.88 -7.60
CA ASP A 191 8.29 12.72 -8.45
C ASP A 191 6.85 12.84 -7.93
N LEU A 192 6.35 11.79 -7.26
CA LEU A 192 5.04 11.78 -6.62
C LEU A 192 5.05 12.33 -5.17
N GLY A 193 6.20 12.75 -4.66
CA GLY A 193 6.33 13.30 -3.31
C GLY A 193 6.33 12.27 -2.18
N GLY A 194 6.67 11.01 -2.48
CA GLY A 194 6.77 9.94 -1.51
C GLY A 194 5.43 9.49 -0.92
N LEU A 195 5.46 8.95 0.29
CA LEU A 195 4.27 8.60 1.07
C LEU A 195 3.66 9.86 1.69
N ASP A 196 2.34 9.98 1.69
CA ASP A 196 1.66 11.12 2.33
C ASP A 196 1.72 10.99 3.87
N GLU A 197 2.51 11.84 4.51
CA GLU A 197 2.78 11.78 5.96
C GLU A 197 1.54 11.96 6.84
N ARG A 198 0.43 12.48 6.29
CA ARG A 198 -0.84 12.56 7.02
C ARG A 198 -1.38 11.19 7.42
N PHE A 199 -1.02 10.13 6.71
CA PHE A 199 -1.46 8.77 7.01
C PHE A 199 -0.85 8.21 8.30
N PHE A 200 0.38 8.56 8.60
CA PHE A 200 1.17 7.99 9.69
C PHE A 200 1.46 6.50 9.52
N ALA A 201 0.44 5.65 9.34
CA ALA A 201 0.50 4.23 8.99
C ALA A 201 -0.86 3.75 8.48
N HIS A 202 -0.88 2.74 7.62
CA HIS A 202 -2.01 2.11 6.93
C HIS A 202 -2.64 2.96 5.82
N MET A 203 -2.89 2.36 4.68
CA MET A 203 -3.44 2.92 3.44
C MET A 203 -2.49 3.84 2.65
N GLU A 204 -1.31 4.16 3.17
CA GLU A 204 -0.31 5.01 2.49
C GLU A 204 0.24 4.35 1.23
N GLU A 205 0.42 3.04 1.24
CA GLU A 205 0.86 2.26 0.09
C GLU A 205 -0.22 2.20 -0.99
N ILE A 206 -1.48 2.10 -0.59
CA ILE A 206 -2.61 2.10 -1.52
C ILE A 206 -2.76 3.49 -2.16
N ASP A 207 -2.64 4.56 -1.38
CA ASP A 207 -2.62 5.93 -1.87
C ASP A 207 -1.47 6.17 -2.86
N LEU A 208 -0.25 5.70 -2.53
CA LEU A 208 0.90 5.81 -3.42
C LEU A 208 0.67 5.07 -4.73
N CYS A 209 0.20 3.81 -4.68
CA CYS A 209 -0.12 3.02 -5.87
C CYS A 209 -1.20 3.69 -6.73
N TRP A 210 -2.22 4.28 -6.11
CA TRP A 210 -3.25 5.04 -6.83
C TRP A 210 -2.66 6.27 -7.53
N ARG A 211 -1.81 7.04 -6.84
CA ARG A 211 -1.11 8.18 -7.45
C ARG A 211 -0.17 7.77 -8.58
N MET A 212 0.48 6.60 -8.48
CA MET A 212 1.27 6.02 -9.57
C MET A 212 0.41 5.73 -10.80
N GLN A 213 -0.75 5.09 -10.62
CA GLN A 213 -1.67 4.86 -11.74
C GLN A 213 -2.17 6.17 -12.37
N LEU A 214 -2.52 7.18 -11.56
CA LEU A 214 -2.89 8.51 -12.04
C LEU A 214 -1.73 9.21 -12.80
N ALA A 215 -0.49 8.81 -12.57
CA ALA A 215 0.67 9.24 -13.33
C ALA A 215 1.01 8.35 -14.54
N GLY A 216 0.19 7.32 -14.82
CA GLY A 216 0.34 6.43 -15.98
C GLY A 216 1.21 5.19 -15.74
N TYR A 217 1.60 4.91 -14.50
CA TYR A 217 2.36 3.72 -14.16
C TYR A 217 1.45 2.54 -13.78
N THR A 218 1.93 1.32 -14.03
CA THR A 218 1.28 0.08 -13.58
C THR A 218 1.84 -0.37 -12.22
N ILE A 219 1.05 -1.16 -11.51
CA ILE A 219 1.44 -1.83 -10.26
C ILE A 219 1.31 -3.33 -10.49
N CYS A 220 2.34 -4.11 -10.14
CA CYS A 220 2.38 -5.53 -10.45
C CYS A 220 2.66 -6.40 -9.23
N ILE A 221 2.14 -7.64 -9.28
CA ILE A 221 2.58 -8.72 -8.40
C ILE A 221 3.46 -9.66 -9.22
N ILE A 222 4.57 -10.09 -8.63
CA ILE A 222 5.53 -10.99 -9.26
C ILE A 222 5.33 -12.40 -8.68
N PRO A 223 4.66 -13.31 -9.41
CA PRO A 223 4.29 -14.63 -8.88
C PRO A 223 5.49 -15.50 -8.51
N ASP A 224 6.62 -15.33 -9.22
CA ASP A 224 7.86 -16.06 -8.98
C ASP A 224 8.62 -15.59 -7.74
N SER A 225 8.13 -14.52 -7.09
CA SER A 225 8.66 -14.01 -5.83
C SER A 225 7.67 -14.26 -4.69
N THR A 226 8.16 -14.82 -3.59
CA THR A 226 7.33 -15.14 -2.41
C THR A 226 8.06 -14.76 -1.12
N ILE A 227 7.30 -14.19 -0.19
CA ILE A 227 7.75 -13.89 1.16
C ILE A 227 6.73 -14.37 2.20
N TYR A 228 7.17 -14.50 3.44
CA TYR A 228 6.36 -14.95 4.58
C TYR A 228 6.29 -13.85 5.62
N HIS A 229 5.08 -13.39 5.92
CA HIS A 229 4.82 -12.30 6.83
C HIS A 229 4.18 -12.81 8.14
N VAL A 230 4.73 -12.41 9.28
CA VAL A 230 4.17 -12.75 10.59
C VAL A 230 2.85 -12.02 10.80
N GLY A 231 2.84 -10.73 10.47
CA GLY A 231 1.66 -9.88 10.55
C GLY A 231 1.25 -9.48 11.97
N GLY A 232 0.83 -8.23 12.14
CA GLY A 232 0.34 -7.73 13.44
C GLY A 232 1.42 -7.47 14.48
N GLY A 233 2.69 -7.53 14.12
CA GLY A 233 3.82 -7.38 15.05
C GLY A 233 3.87 -6.03 15.76
N THR A 234 3.46 -4.96 15.10
CA THR A 234 3.51 -3.59 15.67
C THR A 234 2.15 -3.13 16.20
N LEU A 235 1.07 -3.40 15.47
CA LEU A 235 -0.30 -2.99 15.84
C LEU A 235 -1.27 -4.18 15.77
N PRO A 236 -1.77 -4.69 16.91
CA PRO A 236 -2.73 -5.78 16.93
C PRO A 236 -3.98 -5.47 16.10
N ALA A 237 -4.53 -6.48 15.43
CA ALA A 237 -5.72 -6.33 14.57
C ALA A 237 -6.95 -5.78 15.31
N THR A 238 -7.03 -6.02 16.63
CA THR A 238 -8.13 -5.57 17.51
C THR A 238 -7.91 -4.18 18.10
N SER A 239 -6.79 -3.51 17.79
CA SER A 239 -6.45 -2.19 18.34
C SER A 239 -7.45 -1.12 17.87
N PRO A 240 -8.11 -0.37 18.80
CA PRO A 240 -8.93 0.78 18.44
C PRO A 240 -8.15 1.87 17.67
N PHE A 241 -6.85 2.00 17.94
CA PHE A 241 -5.99 2.94 17.22
C PHE A 241 -5.77 2.51 15.76
N LYS A 242 -5.55 1.21 15.50
CA LYS A 242 -5.48 0.69 14.13
C LYS A 242 -6.80 0.91 13.39
N LEU A 243 -7.92 0.67 14.08
CA LEU A 243 -9.25 0.91 13.52
C LEU A 243 -9.45 2.40 13.16
N PHE A 244 -9.07 3.30 14.08
CA PHE A 244 -9.09 4.75 13.85
C PHE A 244 -8.26 5.13 12.61
N LEU A 245 -7.03 4.64 12.48
CA LEU A 245 -6.18 4.91 11.33
C LEU A 245 -6.85 4.43 10.04
N ASN A 246 -7.35 3.21 9.99
CA ASN A 246 -7.98 2.66 8.80
C ASN A 246 -9.16 3.53 8.33
N TYR A 247 -10.12 3.87 9.20
CA TYR A 247 -11.27 4.70 8.82
C TYR A 247 -10.87 6.12 8.39
N ARG A 248 -9.91 6.74 9.08
CA ARG A 248 -9.42 8.08 8.75
C ARG A 248 -8.67 8.09 7.41
N ASN A 249 -7.78 7.15 7.24
CA ASN A 249 -6.88 7.07 6.11
C ASN A 249 -7.60 6.65 4.82
N ASP A 250 -8.58 5.75 4.91
CA ASP A 250 -9.47 5.46 3.80
C ASP A 250 -10.10 6.73 3.22
N LEU A 251 -10.64 7.60 4.09
CA LEU A 251 -11.26 8.85 3.65
C LEU A 251 -10.21 9.83 3.08
N LEU A 252 -9.00 9.90 3.64
CA LEU A 252 -7.90 10.72 3.10
C LEU A 252 -7.47 10.22 1.71
N MET A 253 -7.35 8.90 1.54
CA MET A 253 -7.00 8.27 0.26
C MET A 253 -8.06 8.60 -0.81
N LEU A 254 -9.34 8.51 -0.46
CA LEU A 254 -10.44 8.89 -1.36
C LEU A 254 -10.40 10.39 -1.72
N ASP A 255 -10.16 11.28 -0.73
CA ASP A 255 -10.05 12.73 -0.93
C ASP A 255 -8.87 13.11 -1.84
N ASN A 256 -7.76 12.36 -1.77
CA ASN A 256 -6.58 12.59 -2.60
C ASN A 256 -6.80 12.22 -4.08
N ASN A 257 -7.57 11.15 -4.36
CA ASN A 257 -7.48 10.45 -5.65
C ASN A 257 -8.79 10.39 -6.44
N LEU A 258 -9.97 10.29 -5.78
CA LEU A 258 -11.24 10.01 -6.47
C LEU A 258 -11.63 11.06 -7.50
N ALA A 259 -11.44 12.34 -7.21
CA ALA A 259 -11.88 13.39 -8.13
C ALA A 259 -11.14 13.35 -9.45
N LYS A 260 -9.82 13.08 -9.41
CA LYS A 260 -9.00 12.90 -10.61
C LYS A 260 -9.42 11.64 -11.37
N THR A 261 -9.67 10.54 -10.65
CA THR A 261 -10.11 9.27 -11.24
C THR A 261 -11.43 9.41 -11.97
N TYR A 262 -12.46 10.00 -11.33
CA TYR A 262 -13.76 10.20 -11.98
C TYR A 262 -13.73 11.26 -13.09
N ALA A 263 -12.93 12.30 -12.93
CA ALA A 263 -12.74 13.30 -13.97
C ALA A 263 -12.10 12.70 -15.23
N LEU A 264 -11.07 11.83 -15.02
CA LEU A 264 -10.40 11.12 -16.10
C LEU A 264 -11.35 10.16 -16.82
N LEU A 265 -12.20 9.43 -16.08
CA LEU A 265 -13.25 8.58 -16.64
C LEU A 265 -14.18 9.37 -17.58
N VAL A 266 -14.73 10.48 -17.07
CA VAL A 266 -15.63 11.34 -17.87
C VAL A 266 -14.89 11.91 -19.08
N TYR A 267 -13.63 12.30 -18.91
CA TYR A 267 -12.81 12.86 -19.98
C TYR A 267 -12.53 11.82 -21.08
N ASN A 268 -12.10 10.62 -20.72
CA ASN A 268 -11.80 9.55 -21.68
C ASN A 268 -13.06 9.05 -22.41
N GLN A 269 -14.19 8.94 -21.71
CA GLN A 269 -15.43 8.40 -22.28
C GLN A 269 -16.15 9.38 -23.21
N PHE A 270 -16.17 10.67 -22.89
CA PHE A 270 -17.03 11.65 -23.58
C PHE A 270 -16.25 12.80 -24.24
N SER A 271 -14.93 12.87 -24.03
CA SER A 271 -14.05 13.94 -24.53
C SER A 271 -14.61 15.37 -24.34
N PRO A 272 -15.20 15.69 -23.17
CA PRO A 272 -15.70 17.03 -22.91
C PRO A 272 -14.54 17.99 -22.64
N HIS A 273 -14.84 19.28 -22.51
CA HIS A 273 -13.88 20.25 -21.97
C HIS A 273 -13.41 19.84 -20.58
N GLU A 274 -12.12 20.03 -20.24
CA GLU A 274 -11.53 19.64 -18.95
C GLU A 274 -12.29 20.21 -17.75
N ASP A 275 -12.83 21.40 -17.87
CA ASP A 275 -13.65 22.09 -16.88
C ASP A 275 -14.92 21.29 -16.51
N ILE A 276 -15.63 20.76 -17.54
CA ILE A 276 -16.84 19.96 -17.35
C ILE A 276 -16.48 18.60 -16.73
N ALA A 277 -15.39 17.96 -17.22
CA ALA A 277 -14.92 16.70 -16.67
C ALA A 277 -14.49 16.84 -15.21
N ALA A 278 -13.75 17.90 -14.87
CA ALA A 278 -13.35 18.21 -13.51
C ALA A 278 -14.55 18.40 -12.59
N GLU A 279 -15.55 19.19 -12.98
CA GLU A 279 -16.74 19.44 -12.17
C GLU A 279 -17.54 18.17 -11.91
N LYS A 280 -17.79 17.35 -12.93
CA LYS A 280 -18.47 16.05 -12.80
C LYS A 280 -17.66 15.09 -11.91
N GLY A 281 -16.35 15.02 -12.10
CA GLY A 281 -15.46 14.19 -11.28
C GLY A 281 -15.45 14.58 -9.80
N ILE A 282 -15.39 15.86 -9.50
CA ILE A 282 -15.47 16.40 -8.14
C ILE A 282 -16.82 16.06 -7.50
N HIS A 283 -17.92 16.29 -8.20
CA HIS A 283 -19.25 15.97 -7.69
C HIS A 283 -19.41 14.47 -7.37
N ALA A 284 -18.94 13.60 -8.29
CA ALA A 284 -18.98 12.17 -8.08
C ALA A 284 -18.10 11.73 -6.90
N ALA A 285 -16.90 12.28 -6.76
CA ALA A 285 -16.01 12.00 -5.63
C ALA A 285 -16.61 12.40 -4.29
N GLU A 286 -17.17 13.61 -4.18
CA GLU A 286 -17.84 14.05 -2.96
C GLU A 286 -19.04 13.18 -2.60
N LYS A 287 -19.82 12.75 -3.59
CA LYS A 287 -20.95 11.83 -3.37
C LYS A 287 -20.45 10.48 -2.84
N THR A 288 -19.39 9.92 -3.42
CA THR A 288 -18.80 8.65 -2.98
C THR A 288 -18.24 8.76 -1.56
N ILE A 289 -17.50 9.82 -1.24
CA ILE A 289 -16.96 10.05 0.12
C ILE A 289 -18.10 10.19 1.14
N ARG A 290 -19.15 10.94 0.82
CA ARG A 290 -20.32 11.05 1.71
C ARG A 290 -21.01 9.70 1.93
N THR A 291 -21.17 8.90 0.86
CA THR A 291 -21.74 7.54 0.95
C THR A 291 -20.85 6.64 1.81
N ARG A 292 -19.53 6.68 1.63
CA ARG A 292 -18.58 5.94 2.45
C ARG A 292 -18.68 6.35 3.93
N MET A 293 -18.77 7.63 4.25
CA MET A 293 -18.96 8.09 5.64
C MET A 293 -20.28 7.59 6.25
N LEU A 294 -21.34 7.46 5.46
CA LEU A 294 -22.59 6.84 5.94
C LEU A 294 -22.41 5.36 6.24
N MET A 295 -21.72 4.61 5.37
CA MET A 295 -21.41 3.19 5.58
C MET A 295 -20.53 2.99 6.83
N ASP A 296 -19.56 3.84 7.06
CA ASP A 296 -18.73 3.85 8.26
C ASP A 296 -19.57 4.15 9.50
N GLY A 297 -20.55 5.05 9.39
CA GLY A 297 -21.55 5.32 10.45
C GLY A 297 -22.40 4.09 10.80
N LEU A 298 -22.81 3.28 9.81
CA LEU A 298 -23.48 2.01 10.06
C LEU A 298 -22.56 1.02 10.80
N SER A 299 -21.30 0.93 10.42
CA SER A 299 -20.31 0.13 11.14
C SER A 299 -20.14 0.60 12.60
N ALA A 300 -20.11 1.91 12.83
CA ALA A 300 -20.06 2.49 14.17
C ALA A 300 -21.30 2.10 15.01
N MET A 301 -22.50 2.12 14.40
CA MET A 301 -23.70 1.66 15.08
C MET A 301 -23.65 0.18 15.48
N VAL A 302 -23.08 -0.68 14.63
CA VAL A 302 -22.84 -2.10 14.98
C VAL A 302 -21.89 -2.21 16.18
N TYR A 303 -20.80 -1.42 16.23
CA TYR A 303 -19.92 -1.41 17.39
C TYR A 303 -20.64 -0.94 18.66
N LEU A 304 -21.49 0.08 18.57
CA LEU A 304 -22.28 0.57 19.70
C LEU A 304 -23.25 -0.51 20.22
N LEU A 305 -24.00 -1.16 19.32
CA LEU A 305 -24.96 -2.21 19.66
C LEU A 305 -24.30 -3.49 20.19
N THR A 306 -23.02 -3.72 19.84
CA THR A 306 -22.22 -4.86 20.36
C THR A 306 -21.35 -4.47 21.55
N PHE A 307 -21.61 -3.32 22.20
CA PHE A 307 -20.90 -2.80 23.37
C PHE A 307 -19.39 -2.60 23.18
N LYS A 308 -18.92 -2.43 21.93
CA LYS A 308 -17.52 -2.12 21.59
C LYS A 308 -17.29 -0.60 21.55
N PHE A 309 -17.41 0.05 22.71
CA PHE A 309 -17.42 1.51 22.81
C PHE A 309 -16.15 2.18 22.30
N GLU A 310 -14.98 1.57 22.51
CA GLU A 310 -13.71 2.12 22.01
C GLU A 310 -13.63 2.07 20.46
N SER A 311 -14.17 1.02 19.84
CA SER A 311 -14.27 0.92 18.38
C SER A 311 -15.25 1.96 17.83
N PHE A 312 -16.38 2.17 18.50
CA PHE A 312 -17.34 3.23 18.15
C PHE A 312 -16.69 4.62 18.20
N LYS A 313 -15.99 4.94 19.30
CA LYS A 313 -15.25 6.23 19.43
C LYS A 313 -14.16 6.37 18.36
N ALA A 314 -13.46 5.27 18.02
CA ALA A 314 -12.43 5.28 17.00
C ALA A 314 -12.97 5.74 15.63
N VAL A 315 -14.14 5.24 15.19
CA VAL A 315 -14.79 5.67 13.94
C VAL A 315 -15.19 7.14 13.98
N LEU A 316 -15.82 7.60 15.08
CA LEU A 316 -16.22 9.00 15.20
C LEU A 316 -15.01 9.96 15.18
N ASN A 317 -13.94 9.59 15.88
CA ASN A 317 -12.70 10.36 15.91
C ASN A 317 -12.02 10.36 14.54
N ALA A 318 -12.04 9.23 13.81
CA ALA A 318 -11.51 9.13 12.45
C ALA A 318 -12.20 10.14 11.51
N HIS A 319 -13.52 10.21 11.51
CA HIS A 319 -14.27 11.19 10.71
C HIS A 319 -13.99 12.64 11.13
N ARG A 320 -13.80 12.89 12.45
CA ARG A 320 -13.44 14.23 12.94
C ARG A 320 -12.07 14.67 12.45
N GLU A 321 -11.07 13.79 12.59
CA GLU A 321 -9.70 14.09 12.17
C GLU A 321 -9.59 14.18 10.65
N TYR A 322 -10.24 13.31 9.88
CA TYR A 322 -10.33 13.45 8.43
C TYR A 322 -10.80 14.86 8.02
N ARG A 323 -11.90 15.37 8.61
CA ARG A 323 -12.42 16.70 8.28
C ARG A 323 -11.44 17.84 8.57
N LYS A 324 -10.54 17.67 9.56
CA LYS A 324 -9.49 18.64 9.87
C LYS A 324 -8.30 18.52 8.90
N MET A 325 -7.96 17.29 8.49
CA MET A 325 -6.76 16.98 7.72
C MET A 325 -6.97 17.05 6.21
N ARG A 326 -8.22 16.95 5.74
CA ARG A 326 -8.51 16.99 4.31
C ARG A 326 -8.04 18.30 3.67
N LYS A 327 -7.42 18.19 2.50
CA LYS A 327 -7.01 19.37 1.71
C LYS A 327 -8.17 19.97 0.91
N GLY A 328 -9.24 19.18 0.76
CA GLY A 328 -10.33 19.49 -0.16
C GLY A 328 -9.94 19.28 -1.63
N ILE A 329 -10.93 19.19 -2.47
CA ILE A 329 -10.74 18.95 -3.90
C ILE A 329 -10.72 20.30 -4.63
N ASN A 330 -9.57 20.65 -5.24
CA ASN A 330 -9.42 21.88 -6.00
C ASN A 330 -9.68 21.61 -7.49
N LYS A 331 -10.64 22.34 -8.09
CA LYS A 331 -11.03 22.22 -9.51
C LYS A 331 -9.86 22.49 -10.46
N GLU A 332 -9.07 23.51 -10.18
CA GLU A 332 -7.92 23.88 -11.01
C GLU A 332 -6.84 22.78 -11.03
N THR A 333 -6.60 22.14 -9.88
CA THR A 333 -5.69 20.98 -9.78
C THR A 333 -6.19 19.82 -10.64
N VAL A 334 -7.50 19.52 -10.62
CA VAL A 334 -8.08 18.44 -11.43
C VAL A 334 -8.02 18.77 -12.92
N MET A 335 -8.29 20.01 -13.32
CA MET A 335 -8.17 20.47 -14.71
C MET A 335 -6.72 20.38 -15.21
N THR A 336 -5.76 20.82 -14.42
CA THR A 336 -4.32 20.73 -14.75
C THR A 336 -3.88 19.29 -14.91
N PHE A 337 -4.36 18.41 -14.01
CA PHE A 337 -4.14 16.97 -14.13
C PHE A 337 -4.66 16.42 -15.47
N LEU A 338 -5.91 16.71 -15.86
CA LEU A 338 -6.52 16.20 -17.09
C LEU A 338 -5.74 16.60 -18.35
N LYS A 339 -5.20 17.82 -18.41
CA LYS A 339 -4.39 18.29 -19.55
C LYS A 339 -3.16 17.43 -19.80
N ASN A 340 -2.59 16.85 -18.74
CA ASN A 340 -1.37 16.07 -18.76
C ASN A 340 -1.62 14.54 -18.75
N SER A 341 -2.89 14.10 -18.68
CA SER A 341 -3.24 12.70 -18.41
C SER A 341 -3.95 12.02 -19.60
N LYS A 342 -3.78 12.55 -20.83
CA LYS A 342 -4.40 11.99 -22.02
C LYS A 342 -3.93 10.55 -22.26
N GLY A 343 -4.90 9.63 -22.32
CA GLY A 343 -4.64 8.20 -22.58
C GLY A 343 -4.27 7.39 -21.32
N ILE A 344 -4.25 8.00 -20.12
CA ILE A 344 -4.10 7.26 -18.86
C ILE A 344 -5.42 6.54 -18.56
N GLU A 345 -5.31 5.28 -18.14
CA GLU A 345 -6.41 4.44 -17.70
C GLU A 345 -6.16 3.97 -16.27
N ILE A 346 -7.17 4.08 -15.40
CA ILE A 346 -7.13 3.50 -14.06
C ILE A 346 -7.80 2.13 -14.13
N LYS A 347 -7.08 1.09 -13.71
CA LYS A 347 -7.53 -0.30 -13.81
C LYS A 347 -7.80 -0.88 -12.41
N HIS A 348 -8.50 -2.04 -12.40
CA HIS A 348 -8.68 -2.88 -11.21
C HIS A 348 -9.52 -2.24 -10.08
N ILE A 349 -10.45 -1.32 -10.43
CA ILE A 349 -11.50 -0.86 -9.53
C ILE A 349 -12.73 -1.75 -9.75
N TYR A 350 -13.11 -2.50 -8.71
CA TYR A 350 -14.27 -3.39 -8.73
C TYR A 350 -15.57 -2.59 -8.66
N GLY A 351 -16.48 -2.79 -9.61
CA GLY A 351 -17.68 -1.97 -9.79
C GLY A 351 -18.80 -2.20 -8.79
N ARG A 352 -18.64 -3.16 -7.86
CA ARG A 352 -19.65 -3.50 -6.86
C ARG A 352 -19.10 -3.34 -5.45
N TRP A 353 -19.98 -3.23 -4.46
CA TRP A 353 -19.57 -3.17 -3.05
C TRP A 353 -19.12 -4.54 -2.54
N ILE A 354 -17.80 -4.71 -2.32
CA ILE A 354 -17.20 -6.00 -1.94
C ILE A 354 -17.71 -6.56 -0.62
N VAL A 355 -18.06 -5.68 0.34
CA VAL A 355 -18.62 -6.09 1.62
C VAL A 355 -19.98 -6.76 1.42
N LEU A 356 -20.85 -6.17 0.59
CA LEU A 356 -22.16 -6.76 0.27
C LEU A 356 -21.99 -8.08 -0.49
N GLN A 357 -21.10 -8.14 -1.47
CA GLN A 357 -20.81 -9.37 -2.20
C GLN A 357 -20.32 -10.46 -1.27
N SER A 358 -19.45 -10.14 -0.31
CA SER A 358 -18.97 -11.10 0.70
C SER A 358 -20.07 -11.64 1.60
N LEU A 359 -21.12 -10.86 1.89
CA LEU A 359 -22.27 -11.30 2.65
C LEU A 359 -23.20 -12.20 1.84
N LEU A 360 -23.43 -11.89 0.57
CA LEU A 360 -24.31 -12.62 -0.34
C LEU A 360 -23.69 -13.95 -0.80
N HIS A 361 -22.38 -13.97 -1.11
CA HIS A 361 -21.65 -15.09 -1.70
C HIS A 361 -20.67 -15.73 -0.72
N ARG A 362 -21.11 -16.05 0.49
CA ARG A 362 -20.25 -16.48 1.63
C ARG A 362 -19.27 -17.62 1.31
N LYS A 363 -19.63 -18.58 0.43
CA LYS A 363 -18.80 -19.76 0.14
C LYS A 363 -17.98 -19.65 -1.14
N GLU A 364 -18.40 -18.83 -2.09
CA GLU A 364 -17.84 -18.74 -3.44
C GLU A 364 -17.43 -17.32 -3.84
N ILE A 365 -17.08 -16.50 -2.84
CA ILE A 365 -16.81 -15.08 -3.08
C ILE A 365 -15.67 -14.85 -4.08
N PHE A 366 -14.62 -15.68 -4.05
CA PHE A 366 -13.48 -15.56 -4.95
C PHE A 366 -13.85 -15.95 -6.38
N ALA A 367 -14.64 -17.02 -6.56
CA ALA A 367 -15.14 -17.45 -7.87
C ALA A 367 -16.17 -16.48 -8.49
N GLY A 368 -16.78 -15.61 -7.66
CA GLY A 368 -17.77 -14.63 -8.09
C GLY A 368 -17.19 -13.29 -8.57
N ILE A 369 -15.86 -13.15 -8.60
CA ILE A 369 -15.18 -11.94 -9.10
C ILE A 369 -14.66 -12.22 -10.51
N HIS A 370 -15.29 -11.61 -11.51
CA HIS A 370 -14.92 -11.76 -12.91
C HIS A 370 -14.31 -10.47 -13.46
N GLU A 371 -13.47 -10.57 -14.50
CA GLU A 371 -12.84 -9.42 -15.16
C GLU A 371 -13.87 -8.37 -15.65
N ASN A 372 -15.06 -8.80 -16.04
CA ASN A 372 -16.14 -7.91 -16.46
C ASN A 372 -16.77 -7.11 -15.32
N ASP A 373 -16.48 -7.43 -14.06
CA ASP A 373 -16.96 -6.70 -12.89
C ASP A 373 -16.11 -5.47 -12.55
N PHE A 374 -14.97 -5.31 -13.20
CA PHE A 374 -14.09 -4.15 -13.02
C PHE A 374 -14.48 -3.03 -13.98
N PHE A 375 -14.40 -1.80 -13.50
CA PHE A 375 -14.56 -0.64 -14.37
C PHE A 375 -13.47 -0.65 -15.45
N LYS A 376 -13.88 -0.46 -16.69
CA LYS A 376 -12.99 -0.13 -17.80
C LYS A 376 -13.10 1.39 -17.98
N PHE A 377 -12.07 2.08 -17.56
CA PHE A 377 -12.00 3.52 -17.65
C PHE A 377 -11.37 3.97 -18.96
#